data_7a96cbb7a56c0c83fea8030e721e8275
#
_entry.id   7a96cbb7a56c0c83fea8030e721e8275
#
_cell.length_a   1.000
_cell.length_b   1.000
_cell.length_c   1.000
_cell.angle_alpha   90.00
_cell.angle_beta   90.00
_cell.angle_gamma   90.00
#
_symmetry.space_group_name_H-M   'P 1'
#
loop_
_entity.id
_entity.type
_entity.pdbx_description
1 polymer ?
#
loop_
_entity_poly.entity_id
_entity_poly.type
_entity_poly.pdbx_seq_one_letter_code
_entity_poly.pdbx_strand_id
1 'polypeptide(L)'
;MAIDIPSSNGLAPSGIADSLIRHAPPRVDETWEDCHMKTYSAETRPSKKASPNWFSGTVWQDPIIEAPAPARVHALKVAFEPGAGTAWHTHPLGQTLHVLSGVGLVQLRGQAAQQITAGDTVWIDPGEEHWHGAMPTHAMTHIAIQERLDGTMADWLNKLTDEEYEQSVATLQATSHARSQHQSHTAN
;
A
#
# COMPACT_ATOMS: atom_id res chain seq x y z
N MET A 1 38.54 25.60 60.42
CA MET A 1 38.05 26.75 59.69
C MET A 1 37.04 26.20 58.70
N ALA A 2 35.77 26.21 59.06
CA ALA A 2 34.66 25.76 58.22
C ALA A 2 34.17 26.93 57.40
N ILE A 3 33.92 26.70 56.11
CA ILE A 3 33.32 27.71 55.24
C ILE A 3 31.93 27.21 54.86
N ASP A 4 30.93 27.94 55.35
CA ASP A 4 29.52 27.80 55.01
C ASP A 4 29.28 28.16 53.53
N ILE A 5 28.46 27.34 52.85
CA ILE A 5 27.94 27.67 51.55
C ILE A 5 26.41 27.77 51.68
N PRO A 6 25.81 28.89 51.28
CA PRO A 6 24.37 29.11 51.39
C PRO A 6 23.60 28.34 50.32
N SER A 7 22.48 27.74 50.72
CA SER A 7 21.47 27.14 49.89
C SER A 7 20.74 28.21 49.05
N SER A 8 20.78 28.04 47.71
CA SER A 8 19.94 28.81 46.80
C SER A 8 18.73 27.97 46.37
N ASN A 9 17.55 28.42 46.81
CA ASN A 9 16.26 28.00 46.29
C ASN A 9 16.15 28.38 44.79
N GLY A 10 16.14 27.37 43.91
CA GLY A 10 15.84 27.52 42.49
C GLY A 10 14.51 26.87 42.17
N LEU A 11 13.56 27.67 41.72
CA LEU A 11 12.26 27.21 41.24
C LEU A 11 12.41 26.20 40.10
N ALA A 12 11.68 25.11 40.21
CA ALA A 12 11.48 24.14 39.12
C ALA A 12 10.58 24.76 38.02
N PRO A 13 10.89 24.58 36.75
CA PRO A 13 9.95 24.91 35.70
C PRO A 13 8.86 23.85 35.62
N SER A 14 7.63 24.33 35.60
CA SER A 14 6.39 23.58 35.45
C SER A 14 6.38 22.70 34.19
N GLY A 15 5.95 21.46 34.42
CA GLY A 15 5.92 20.35 33.52
C GLY A 15 5.23 20.55 32.17
N ILE A 16 5.84 19.92 31.20
CA ILE A 16 5.09 19.33 30.08
C ILE A 16 5.05 17.83 30.40
N ALA A 17 3.89 17.39 30.87
CA ALA A 17 3.62 15.98 31.05
C ALA A 17 3.57 15.35 29.65
N ASP A 18 4.65 14.67 29.30
CA ASP A 18 4.75 13.83 28.13
C ASP A 18 3.82 12.61 28.37
N SER A 19 2.59 12.73 27.86
CA SER A 19 1.59 11.68 27.87
C SER A 19 2.00 10.61 26.84
N LEU A 20 3.04 9.85 27.16
CA LEU A 20 3.27 8.56 26.57
C LEU A 20 2.12 7.64 26.99
N ILE A 21 1.06 7.63 26.22
CA ILE A 21 0.06 6.57 26.27
C ILE A 21 0.80 5.29 25.89
N ARG A 22 1.34 4.62 26.89
CA ARG A 22 1.78 3.23 26.76
C ARG A 22 0.50 2.43 26.53
N HIS A 23 0.24 2.10 25.28
CA HIS A 23 -0.70 1.04 24.97
C HIS A 23 -0.13 -0.22 25.60
N ALA A 24 -0.65 -0.57 26.77
CA ALA A 24 -0.37 -1.86 27.35
C ALA A 24 -0.85 -2.90 26.32
N PRO A 25 -0.05 -3.93 26.01
CA PRO A 25 -0.53 -5.00 25.19
C PRO A 25 -1.80 -5.57 25.81
N PRO A 26 -2.79 -5.99 25.01
CA PRO A 26 -3.99 -6.62 25.54
C PRO A 26 -3.56 -7.76 26.46
N ARG A 27 -4.20 -7.87 27.62
CA ARG A 27 -3.99 -8.99 28.54
C ARG A 27 -4.42 -10.24 27.80
N VAL A 28 -3.48 -11.04 27.39
CA VAL A 28 -3.73 -12.38 26.89
C VAL A 28 -3.97 -13.28 28.10
N ASP A 29 -5.23 -13.37 28.51
CA ASP A 29 -5.71 -14.43 29.44
C ASP A 29 -5.87 -15.77 28.71
N GLU A 30 -5.37 -15.89 27.50
CA GLU A 30 -5.30 -17.15 26.77
C GLU A 30 -4.00 -17.86 27.17
N THR A 31 -4.15 -18.99 27.79
CA THR A 31 -3.04 -19.91 28.05
C THR A 31 -2.43 -20.31 26.72
N TRP A 32 -1.09 -20.34 26.62
CA TRP A 32 -0.33 -20.66 25.40
C TRP A 32 -0.70 -22.03 24.79
N GLU A 33 -1.59 -22.80 25.41
CA GLU A 33 -2.08 -24.11 24.98
C GLU A 33 -3.00 -24.04 23.76
N ASP A 34 -3.55 -22.86 23.40
CA ASP A 34 -4.45 -22.66 22.25
C ASP A 34 -3.78 -21.97 21.03
N CYS A 35 -2.46 -21.87 21.01
CA CYS A 35 -1.72 -21.37 19.84
C CYS A 35 -1.73 -22.41 18.70
N HIS A 36 -2.61 -22.23 17.74
CA HIS A 36 -2.70 -23.12 16.57
C HIS A 36 -2.17 -22.44 15.31
N MET A 37 -1.28 -23.14 14.59
CA MET A 37 -0.97 -22.79 13.21
C MET A 37 -2.18 -23.07 12.34
N LYS A 38 -2.63 -22.05 11.56
CA LYS A 38 -3.72 -22.19 10.59
C LYS A 38 -3.15 -22.17 9.17
N THR A 39 -3.46 -23.19 8.38
CA THR A 39 -3.14 -23.23 6.96
C THR A 39 -4.38 -22.90 6.15
N TYR A 40 -4.27 -21.90 5.28
CA TYR A 40 -5.31 -21.51 4.34
C TYR A 40 -4.97 -22.12 2.96
N SER A 41 -5.56 -23.27 2.64
CA SER A 41 -5.32 -23.96 1.37
C SER A 41 -5.78 -23.11 0.18
N ALA A 42 -4.96 -23.01 -0.87
CA ALA A 42 -5.32 -22.35 -2.11
C ALA A 42 -6.55 -22.97 -2.78
N GLU A 43 -6.72 -24.28 -2.66
CA GLU A 43 -7.85 -25.02 -3.23
C GLU A 43 -9.22 -24.57 -2.67
N THR A 44 -9.24 -24.07 -1.43
CA THR A 44 -10.47 -23.58 -0.79
C THR A 44 -10.76 -22.11 -1.04
N ARG A 45 -9.89 -21.43 -1.79
CA ARG A 45 -9.95 -19.99 -2.05
C ARG A 45 -9.98 -19.72 -3.56
N PRO A 46 -11.12 -19.94 -4.23
CA PRO A 46 -11.22 -19.76 -5.67
C PRO A 46 -10.97 -18.31 -6.08
N SER A 47 -10.38 -18.14 -7.27
CA SER A 47 -10.25 -16.84 -7.93
C SER A 47 -11.63 -16.22 -8.15
N LYS A 48 -11.73 -14.92 -7.89
CA LYS A 48 -12.95 -14.13 -8.09
C LYS A 48 -12.69 -13.06 -9.12
N LYS A 49 -13.62 -12.90 -10.07
CA LYS A 49 -13.58 -11.74 -10.96
C LYS A 49 -13.87 -10.47 -10.14
N ALA A 50 -13.02 -9.48 -10.29
CA ALA A 50 -13.18 -8.20 -9.58
C ALA A 50 -14.45 -7.47 -10.03
N SER A 51 -15.03 -6.69 -9.11
CA SER A 51 -16.25 -5.95 -9.38
C SER A 51 -16.03 -4.86 -10.46
N PRO A 52 -16.86 -4.81 -11.49
CA PRO A 52 -16.77 -3.76 -12.50
C PRO A 52 -17.09 -2.36 -11.96
N ASN A 53 -17.57 -2.25 -10.73
CA ASN A 53 -17.75 -0.95 -10.06
C ASN A 53 -16.42 -0.30 -9.69
N TRP A 54 -15.40 -1.10 -9.41
CA TRP A 54 -14.12 -0.65 -8.88
C TRP A 54 -12.92 -1.00 -9.76
N PHE A 55 -13.17 -1.70 -10.88
CA PHE A 55 -12.13 -2.12 -11.82
C PHE A 55 -12.60 -1.93 -13.25
N SER A 56 -11.70 -1.49 -14.12
CA SER A 56 -11.86 -1.49 -15.58
C SER A 56 -11.15 -2.70 -16.19
N GLY A 57 -11.65 -3.18 -17.31
CA GLY A 57 -11.11 -4.38 -17.97
C GLY A 57 -11.38 -5.67 -17.19
N THR A 58 -10.52 -6.66 -17.38
CA THR A 58 -10.62 -7.95 -16.68
C THR A 58 -9.56 -8.05 -15.61
N VAL A 59 -10.02 -8.25 -14.38
CA VAL A 59 -9.17 -8.39 -13.20
C VAL A 59 -9.64 -9.58 -12.37
N TRP A 60 -8.68 -10.38 -11.90
CA TRP A 60 -8.92 -11.52 -11.03
C TRP A 60 -8.29 -11.29 -9.65
N GLN A 61 -9.00 -11.69 -8.61
CA GLN A 61 -8.58 -11.56 -7.22
C GLN A 61 -8.55 -12.94 -6.56
N ASP A 62 -7.39 -13.30 -6.03
CA ASP A 62 -7.21 -14.51 -5.23
C ASP A 62 -6.95 -14.10 -3.78
N PRO A 63 -7.85 -14.38 -2.84
CA PRO A 63 -7.62 -14.09 -1.43
C PRO A 63 -6.37 -14.83 -0.92
N ILE A 64 -5.44 -14.13 -0.26
CA ILE A 64 -4.29 -14.74 0.41
C ILE A 64 -4.61 -14.94 1.88
N ILE A 65 -4.95 -13.87 2.57
CA ILE A 65 -5.31 -13.91 3.98
C ILE A 65 -6.24 -12.74 4.33
N GLU A 66 -7.16 -13.05 5.22
CA GLU A 66 -7.86 -12.10 6.06
C GLU A 66 -7.56 -12.55 7.49
N ALA A 67 -6.61 -11.84 8.12
CA ALA A 67 -6.12 -12.25 9.42
C ALA A 67 -7.21 -12.14 10.48
N PRO A 68 -7.32 -13.12 11.42
CA PRO A 68 -8.26 -13.04 12.52
C PRO A 68 -7.87 -11.94 13.50
N ALA A 69 -8.86 -11.36 14.17
CA ALA A 69 -8.61 -10.38 15.24
C ALA A 69 -7.67 -10.98 16.32
N PRO A 70 -6.78 -10.17 16.92
CA PRO A 70 -6.67 -8.71 16.80
C PRO A 70 -5.84 -8.23 15.59
N ALA A 71 -5.30 -9.14 14.77
CA ALA A 71 -4.60 -8.78 13.56
C ALA A 71 -5.55 -8.16 12.54
N ARG A 72 -5.04 -7.22 11.70
CA ARG A 72 -5.84 -6.44 10.76
C ARG A 72 -5.43 -6.64 9.31
N VAL A 73 -4.39 -7.43 9.08
CA VAL A 73 -3.81 -7.66 7.76
C VAL A 73 -4.81 -8.35 6.84
N HIS A 74 -4.94 -7.79 5.64
CA HIS A 74 -5.65 -8.37 4.52
C HIS A 74 -4.74 -8.37 3.30
N ALA A 75 -4.61 -9.51 2.63
CA ALA A 75 -3.79 -9.64 1.44
C ALA A 75 -4.52 -10.38 0.32
N LEU A 76 -4.32 -9.89 -0.90
CA LEU A 76 -4.87 -10.42 -2.14
C LEU A 76 -3.76 -10.54 -3.19
N LYS A 77 -3.77 -11.61 -3.97
CA LYS A 77 -3.10 -11.63 -5.26
C LYS A 77 -4.09 -11.08 -6.29
N VAL A 78 -3.68 -10.08 -7.05
CA VAL A 78 -4.52 -9.40 -8.04
C VAL A 78 -3.84 -9.50 -9.40
N ALA A 79 -4.54 -10.07 -10.38
CA ALA A 79 -4.06 -10.23 -11.74
C ALA A 79 -4.89 -9.36 -12.69
N PHE A 80 -4.22 -8.48 -13.41
CA PHE A 80 -4.77 -7.55 -14.37
C PHE A 80 -4.41 -8.01 -15.79
N GLU A 81 -5.42 -8.16 -16.63
CA GLU A 81 -5.23 -8.28 -18.06
C GLU A 81 -4.67 -6.97 -18.65
N PRO A 82 -4.06 -6.98 -19.86
CA PRO A 82 -3.57 -5.77 -20.49
C PRO A 82 -4.63 -4.66 -20.55
N GLY A 83 -4.26 -3.46 -20.13
CA GLY A 83 -5.15 -2.29 -20.08
C GLY A 83 -6.15 -2.25 -18.92
N ALA A 84 -6.18 -3.26 -18.05
CA ALA A 84 -7.06 -3.28 -16.90
C ALA A 84 -6.47 -2.46 -15.72
N GLY A 85 -7.33 -1.83 -14.92
CA GLY A 85 -6.91 -1.01 -13.80
C GLY A 85 -7.97 -0.93 -12.71
N THR A 86 -7.58 -0.34 -11.56
CA THR A 86 -8.50 -0.01 -10.48
C THR A 86 -9.17 1.34 -10.73
N ALA A 87 -10.30 1.59 -10.07
CA ALA A 87 -10.75 2.95 -9.81
C ALA A 87 -9.75 3.68 -8.91
N TRP A 88 -9.87 4.99 -8.80
CA TRP A 88 -9.22 5.79 -7.78
C TRP A 88 -9.71 5.33 -6.40
N HIS A 89 -8.81 5.20 -5.45
CA HIS A 89 -9.16 4.76 -4.09
C HIS A 89 -8.09 5.18 -3.08
N THR A 90 -8.43 5.04 -1.79
CA THR A 90 -7.51 5.25 -0.66
C THR A 90 -7.53 4.06 0.27
N HIS A 91 -6.51 3.95 1.12
CA HIS A 91 -6.45 2.99 2.22
C HIS A 91 -6.20 3.72 3.55
N PRO A 92 -6.97 3.45 4.61
CA PRO A 92 -6.86 4.19 5.87
C PRO A 92 -5.51 4.01 6.57
N LEU A 93 -4.83 2.90 6.35
CA LEU A 93 -3.53 2.57 6.95
C LEU A 93 -2.43 2.35 5.90
N GLY A 94 -2.65 2.84 4.67
CA GLY A 94 -1.73 2.65 3.54
C GLY A 94 -1.83 1.27 2.89
N GLN A 95 -1.07 1.09 1.82
CA GLN A 95 -1.04 -0.14 1.04
C GLN A 95 0.37 -0.47 0.58
N THR A 96 0.73 -1.75 0.63
CA THR A 96 1.90 -2.29 -0.05
C THR A 96 1.46 -3.06 -1.30
N LEU A 97 2.09 -2.76 -2.45
CA LEU A 97 2.00 -3.57 -3.66
C LEU A 97 3.34 -4.24 -3.89
N HIS A 98 3.36 -5.56 -4.04
CA HIS A 98 4.55 -6.30 -4.46
C HIS A 98 4.28 -7.00 -5.78
N VAL A 99 4.98 -6.59 -6.84
CA VAL A 99 4.75 -7.09 -8.19
C VAL A 99 5.38 -8.46 -8.37
N LEU A 100 4.55 -9.45 -8.71
CA LEU A 100 4.97 -10.83 -8.95
C LEU A 100 5.40 -11.08 -10.39
N SER A 101 4.69 -10.47 -11.35
CA SER A 101 4.95 -10.67 -12.79
C SER A 101 4.36 -9.56 -13.63
N GLY A 102 4.91 -9.39 -14.83
CA GLY A 102 4.41 -8.46 -15.83
C GLY A 102 4.87 -7.02 -15.62
N VAL A 103 4.13 -6.10 -16.25
CA VAL A 103 4.44 -4.66 -16.24
C VAL A 103 3.15 -3.89 -15.98
N GLY A 104 3.18 -3.00 -15.04
CA GLY A 104 2.05 -2.17 -14.64
C GLY A 104 2.40 -0.73 -14.38
N LEU A 105 1.42 -0.03 -13.88
CA LEU A 105 1.40 1.38 -13.56
C LEU A 105 0.87 1.57 -12.14
N VAL A 106 1.40 2.55 -11.44
CA VAL A 106 0.82 3.12 -10.23
C VAL A 106 0.89 4.63 -10.31
N GLN A 107 -0.15 5.32 -9.82
CA GLN A 107 -0.19 6.78 -9.84
C GLN A 107 -0.90 7.32 -8.61
N LEU A 108 -0.28 8.30 -7.95
CA LEU A 108 -0.95 9.15 -6.97
C LEU A 108 -1.67 10.30 -7.70
N ARG A 109 -2.81 10.73 -7.15
CA ARG A 109 -3.57 11.83 -7.76
C ARG A 109 -2.72 13.10 -7.85
N GLY A 110 -2.73 13.70 -9.04
CA GLY A 110 -1.96 14.91 -9.32
C GLY A 110 -0.47 14.68 -9.57
N GLN A 111 0.03 13.46 -9.54
CA GLN A 111 1.41 13.11 -9.86
C GLN A 111 1.51 12.37 -11.18
N ALA A 112 2.72 12.27 -11.73
CA ALA A 112 2.97 11.44 -12.89
C ALA A 112 2.88 9.96 -12.51
N ALA A 113 2.32 9.14 -13.42
CA ALA A 113 2.31 7.70 -13.25
C ALA A 113 3.74 7.14 -13.25
N GLN A 114 3.93 6.06 -12.50
CA GLN A 114 5.19 5.32 -12.44
C GLN A 114 4.99 3.92 -12.99
N GLN A 115 5.93 3.45 -13.79
CA GLN A 115 5.96 2.06 -14.21
C GLN A 115 6.47 1.19 -13.08
N ILE A 116 5.83 0.05 -12.87
CA ILE A 116 6.24 -1.00 -11.93
C ILE A 116 6.37 -2.32 -12.65
N THR A 117 7.37 -3.12 -12.24
CA THR A 117 7.72 -4.39 -12.87
C THR A 117 7.92 -5.49 -11.83
N ALA A 118 8.03 -6.73 -12.30
CA ALA A 118 8.26 -7.88 -11.42
C ALA A 118 9.45 -7.66 -10.48
N GLY A 119 9.23 -7.85 -9.17
CA GLY A 119 10.19 -7.62 -8.09
C GLY A 119 10.07 -6.24 -7.41
N ASP A 120 9.41 -5.27 -8.05
CA ASP A 120 9.19 -3.96 -7.44
C ASP A 120 8.23 -4.05 -6.25
N THR A 121 8.48 -3.21 -5.26
CA THR A 121 7.58 -3.01 -4.12
C THR A 121 7.25 -1.52 -4.00
N VAL A 122 5.97 -1.21 -3.96
CA VAL A 122 5.44 0.15 -3.80
C VAL A 122 4.81 0.25 -2.42
N TRP A 123 5.14 1.31 -1.68
CA TRP A 123 4.41 1.72 -0.49
C TRP A 123 3.60 2.98 -0.82
N ILE A 124 2.31 2.96 -0.46
CA ILE A 124 1.38 4.07 -0.63
C ILE A 124 0.94 4.48 0.77
N ASP A 125 1.16 5.74 1.12
CA ASP A 125 0.87 6.26 2.45
C ASP A 125 -0.64 6.28 2.76
N PRO A 126 -1.02 6.25 4.06
CA PRO A 126 -2.41 6.35 4.47
C PRO A 126 -3.13 7.55 3.87
N GLY A 127 -4.31 7.31 3.29
CA GLY A 127 -5.18 8.35 2.74
C GLY A 127 -4.77 8.89 1.37
N GLU A 128 -3.64 8.46 0.79
CA GLU A 128 -3.24 8.88 -0.55
C GLU A 128 -4.18 8.31 -1.61
N GLU A 129 -4.79 9.20 -2.41
CA GLU A 129 -5.60 8.81 -3.56
C GLU A 129 -4.72 8.27 -4.68
N HIS A 130 -4.98 7.04 -5.09
CA HIS A 130 -4.19 6.38 -6.11
C HIS A 130 -5.01 5.40 -6.95
N TRP A 131 -4.43 5.00 -8.06
CA TRP A 131 -4.86 3.85 -8.84
C TRP A 131 -3.63 3.06 -9.31
N HIS A 132 -3.84 1.80 -9.67
CA HIS A 132 -2.84 0.94 -10.26
C HIS A 132 -3.49 -0.04 -11.24
N GLY A 133 -2.68 -0.53 -12.20
CA GLY A 133 -3.17 -1.43 -13.24
C GLY A 133 -2.06 -1.94 -14.13
N ALA A 134 -2.45 -2.70 -15.16
CA ALA A 134 -1.55 -3.24 -16.16
C ALA A 134 -1.24 -2.23 -17.27
N MET A 135 -0.08 -2.37 -17.93
CA MET A 135 0.21 -1.65 -19.19
C MET A 135 -0.72 -2.09 -20.31
N PRO A 136 -0.91 -1.27 -21.38
CA PRO A 136 -1.83 -1.60 -22.47
C PRO A 136 -1.54 -2.92 -23.18
N THR A 137 -0.28 -3.34 -23.21
CA THR A 137 0.20 -4.52 -23.93
C THR A 137 0.79 -5.61 -23.06
N HIS A 138 0.78 -5.41 -21.74
CA HIS A 138 1.34 -6.36 -20.78
C HIS A 138 0.37 -6.57 -19.62
N ALA A 139 0.12 -7.81 -19.25
CA ALA A 139 -0.56 -8.13 -17.99
C ALA A 139 0.34 -7.81 -16.79
N MET A 140 -0.26 -7.64 -15.63
CA MET A 140 0.46 -7.48 -14.37
C MET A 140 -0.21 -8.30 -13.28
N THR A 141 0.61 -8.91 -12.43
CA THR A 141 0.12 -9.55 -11.20
C THR A 141 0.92 -9.02 -10.01
N HIS A 142 0.24 -8.63 -8.97
CA HIS A 142 0.87 -8.21 -7.71
C HIS A 142 0.16 -8.82 -6.49
N ILE A 143 0.82 -8.78 -5.34
CA ILE A 143 0.20 -8.92 -4.04
C ILE A 143 -0.13 -7.53 -3.53
N ALA A 144 -1.39 -7.31 -3.15
CA ALA A 144 -1.83 -6.13 -2.41
C ALA A 144 -1.96 -6.51 -0.93
N ILE A 145 -1.31 -5.74 -0.06
CA ILE A 145 -1.33 -5.92 1.39
C ILE A 145 -1.78 -4.62 2.02
N GLN A 146 -2.83 -4.65 2.81
CA GLN A 146 -3.36 -3.51 3.57
C GLN A 146 -3.94 -3.98 4.90
N GLU A 147 -4.18 -3.04 5.79
CA GLU A 147 -4.83 -3.31 7.07
C GLU A 147 -6.23 -2.70 7.11
N ARG A 148 -7.10 -3.29 7.93
CA ARG A 148 -8.41 -2.71 8.24
C ARG A 148 -8.29 -1.71 9.39
N LEU A 149 -8.99 -0.59 9.25
CA LEU A 149 -9.27 0.34 10.34
C LEU A 149 -10.79 0.45 10.47
N ASP A 150 -11.32 0.11 11.64
CA ASP A 150 -12.76 0.15 11.95
C ASP A 150 -13.64 -0.57 10.91
N GLY A 151 -13.15 -1.70 10.39
CA GLY A 151 -13.86 -2.51 9.39
C GLY A 151 -13.64 -2.08 7.94
N THR A 152 -13.03 -0.93 7.68
CA THR A 152 -12.76 -0.39 6.35
C THR A 152 -11.34 -0.73 5.89
N MET A 153 -11.21 -1.23 4.66
CA MET A 153 -9.90 -1.50 4.04
C MET A 153 -9.55 -0.48 2.96
N ALA A 154 -10.55 0.00 2.22
CA ALA A 154 -10.40 0.93 1.12
C ALA A 154 -11.65 1.78 0.97
N ASP A 155 -11.46 3.04 0.63
CA ASP A 155 -12.50 3.94 0.21
C ASP A 155 -12.39 4.13 -1.30
N TRP A 156 -13.42 3.64 -2.01
CA TRP A 156 -13.47 3.70 -3.47
C TRP A 156 -14.04 5.03 -3.94
N LEU A 157 -13.35 5.65 -4.89
CA LEU A 157 -13.67 6.95 -5.46
C LEU A 157 -14.15 6.82 -6.91
N ASN A 158 -13.89 7.83 -7.74
CA ASN A 158 -14.28 7.84 -9.13
C ASN A 158 -13.54 6.76 -9.92
N LYS A 159 -14.21 6.20 -10.93
CA LYS A 159 -13.55 5.32 -11.88
C LYS A 159 -12.45 6.08 -12.60
N LEU A 160 -11.36 5.39 -12.87
CA LEU A 160 -10.36 5.85 -13.82
C LEU A 160 -11.02 5.92 -15.21
N THR A 161 -10.94 7.08 -15.87
CA THR A 161 -11.44 7.22 -17.22
C THR A 161 -10.42 6.70 -18.25
N ASP A 162 -10.88 6.38 -19.45
CA ASP A 162 -9.99 5.94 -20.52
C ASP A 162 -8.97 7.04 -20.86
N GLU A 163 -9.39 8.31 -20.82
CA GLU A 163 -8.51 9.46 -21.07
C GLU A 163 -7.44 9.61 -20.00
N GLU A 164 -7.78 9.44 -18.71
CA GLU A 164 -6.80 9.49 -17.61
C GLU A 164 -5.78 8.36 -17.75
N TYR A 165 -6.26 7.16 -18.08
CA TYR A 165 -5.38 6.01 -18.30
C TYR A 165 -4.43 6.22 -19.48
N GLU A 166 -4.95 6.62 -20.67
CA GLU A 166 -4.17 6.87 -21.86
C GLU A 166 -3.13 7.98 -21.67
N GLN A 167 -3.50 9.06 -20.98
CA GLN A 167 -2.58 10.15 -20.64
C GLN A 167 -1.44 9.70 -19.74
N SER A 168 -1.75 8.83 -18.77
CA SER A 168 -0.74 8.28 -17.86
C SER A 168 0.28 7.42 -18.63
N VAL A 169 -0.19 6.58 -19.55
CA VAL A 169 0.66 5.76 -20.42
C VAL A 169 1.52 6.63 -21.33
N ALA A 170 0.95 7.64 -21.98
CA ALA A 170 1.67 8.54 -22.89
C ALA A 170 2.77 9.31 -22.16
N THR A 171 2.50 9.79 -20.96
CA THR A 171 3.49 10.51 -20.15
C THR A 171 4.68 9.63 -19.78
N LEU A 172 4.44 8.36 -19.42
CA LEU A 172 5.53 7.40 -19.17
C LEU A 172 6.39 7.14 -20.38
N GLN A 173 5.77 6.92 -21.55
CA GLN A 173 6.48 6.66 -22.79
C GLN A 173 7.35 7.85 -23.21
N ALA A 174 6.86 9.07 -23.06
CA ALA A 174 7.61 10.29 -23.34
C ALA A 174 8.84 10.43 -22.43
N THR A 175 8.67 10.15 -21.13
CA THR A 175 9.75 10.22 -20.14
C THR A 175 10.83 9.16 -20.40
N SER A 176 10.43 7.97 -20.80
CA SER A 176 11.36 6.87 -21.14
C SER A 176 12.19 7.19 -22.39
N HIS A 177 11.57 7.78 -23.41
CA HIS A 177 12.26 8.23 -24.63
C HIS A 177 13.29 9.32 -24.35
N ALA A 178 12.95 10.30 -23.53
CA ALA A 178 13.85 11.38 -23.15
C ALA A 178 15.09 10.87 -22.41
N ARG A 179 14.93 9.89 -21.51
CA ARG A 179 16.04 9.26 -20.79
C ARG A 179 16.99 8.48 -21.67
N SER A 180 16.45 7.69 -22.64
CA SER A 180 17.28 6.92 -23.57
C SER A 180 18.09 7.82 -24.53
N GLN A 181 17.55 8.95 -24.96
CA GLN A 181 18.27 9.91 -25.80
C GLN A 181 19.40 10.61 -25.03
N HIS A 182 19.23 10.89 -23.75
CA HIS A 182 20.27 11.53 -22.94
C HIS A 182 21.45 10.57 -22.67
N GLN A 183 21.18 9.28 -22.46
CA GLN A 183 22.23 8.27 -22.25
C GLN A 183 23.05 7.99 -23.51
N SER A 184 22.49 8.11 -24.69
CA SER A 184 23.21 7.93 -25.95
C SER A 184 24.14 9.10 -26.31
N HIS A 185 23.89 10.29 -25.75
CA HIS A 185 24.74 11.49 -25.96
C HIS A 185 25.92 11.60 -24.99
N THR A 186 25.87 10.89 -23.84
CA THR A 186 26.96 10.90 -22.85
C THR A 186 27.95 9.73 -23.02
N ALA A 187 27.73 8.82 -23.97
CA ALA A 187 28.57 7.66 -24.23
C ALA A 187 29.49 7.82 -25.48
N ASN A 188 29.63 9.02 -26.03
CA ASN A 188 30.52 9.33 -27.18
C ASN A 188 31.66 10.25 -26.78
#